data_209921172a5472b3f35236c1f144c88e
#
_entry.id   209921172a5472b3f35236c1f144c88e
#
_cell.length_a   1.000
_cell.length_b   1.000
_cell.length_c   1.000
_cell.angle_alpha   90.00
_cell.angle_beta   90.00
_cell.angle_gamma   90.00
#
_symmetry.space_group_name_H-M   'P 1'
#
loop_
_entity.id
_entity.type
_entity.pdbx_description
1 polymer ?
#
loop_
_entity_poly.entity_id
_entity_poly.type
_entity_poly.pdbx_seq_one_letter_code
_entity_poly.pdbx_strand_id
1 'polypeptide(L)'
;VKNALIGLATAFAIALPAFAPSALAQTPAAEPPREWIDKDTGHRVVRLSDEPGSSSLYFNFNGYTPQGDKLVISTPKGLSTVDLATRKLAPLVEENGKFLFVGRKTRSAYFIVTEGETRVVKAVDIDSKKVRIVATFDRGDIQTINADETLLGGVVVSDPKIETRPDGVLKRDNRYDQAAYAANGPDGKPLPFAEAKEVRLNERLDSKIPMEMFVIDLRTGQKRVVHAATDWLNHLQFSPTDPNLLMFCHEGPWHKVDRLWLLRTDEANAKPVKIHTRTMNMEIAGHEWFSADGKTVWYDLQTPRGEDFWVAGYEIATGKRTWYHVERNAWSVHFNSSPDGKLFAGDGGDAEMVAHAPDGKWLYLMHPRGIPDVAGIHAPDSEHLIRPGVIDAERLVNMSGHDYRLEPNVNFTPDGKWLVFRSNMHGGQQVYAVELAKPASAQ
;
A
#
# COMPACT_ATOMS: atom_id res chain seq x y z
N VAL A 1 -3.98 -83.22 -32.50
CA VAL A 1 -4.40 -83.20 -33.90
C VAL A 1 -4.74 -81.77 -34.25
N LYS A 2 -4.03 -81.28 -35.26
CA LYS A 2 -4.33 -80.16 -36.18
C LYS A 2 -3.71 -78.78 -35.90
N ASN A 3 -2.68 -78.60 -36.58
CA ASN A 3 -2.35 -77.73 -37.71
C ASN A 3 -2.22 -76.21 -37.44
N ALA A 4 -0.98 -75.81 -37.59
CA ALA A 4 -0.50 -74.46 -37.77
C ALA A 4 -0.97 -73.89 -39.14
N LEU A 5 -1.20 -72.59 -39.17
CA LEU A 5 -1.17 -71.79 -40.39
C LEU A 5 -0.41 -70.50 -40.05
N ILE A 6 0.76 -70.37 -40.67
CA ILE A 6 1.63 -69.21 -40.62
C ILE A 6 1.08 -68.19 -41.64
N GLY A 7 0.67 -67.02 -41.18
CA GLY A 7 0.37 -65.87 -42.03
C GLY A 7 1.50 -64.82 -41.92
N LEU A 8 2.23 -64.67 -43.02
CA LEU A 8 3.25 -63.61 -43.19
C LEU A 8 2.54 -62.27 -43.40
N ALA A 9 2.64 -61.35 -42.47
CA ALA A 9 2.19 -59.97 -42.65
C ALA A 9 3.42 -59.07 -42.90
N THR A 10 3.52 -58.62 -44.14
CA THR A 10 4.53 -57.62 -44.57
C THR A 10 4.14 -56.25 -44.05
N ALA A 11 4.87 -55.71 -43.12
CA ALA A 11 4.68 -54.35 -42.61
C ALA A 11 5.32 -53.36 -43.58
N PHE A 12 4.53 -52.55 -44.22
CA PHE A 12 4.98 -51.36 -44.95
C PHE A 12 5.16 -50.23 -43.93
N ALA A 13 6.41 -49.84 -43.65
CA ALA A 13 6.73 -48.67 -42.87
C ALA A 13 6.57 -47.41 -43.73
N ILE A 14 5.53 -46.64 -43.51
CA ILE A 14 5.35 -45.30 -44.08
C ILE A 14 6.12 -44.35 -43.17
N ALA A 15 7.28 -43.84 -43.64
CA ALA A 15 7.99 -42.78 -42.99
C ALA A 15 7.23 -41.45 -43.19
N LEU A 16 6.61 -40.97 -42.13
CA LEU A 16 6.06 -39.58 -42.07
C LEU A 16 7.24 -38.62 -41.81
N PRO A 17 7.34 -37.52 -42.57
CA PRO A 17 8.33 -36.49 -42.27
C PRO A 17 7.98 -35.82 -40.91
N ALA A 18 8.87 -35.85 -39.97
CA ALA A 18 8.79 -35.10 -38.70
C ALA A 18 8.87 -33.60 -39.04
N PHE A 19 7.73 -32.92 -39.01
CA PHE A 19 7.71 -31.48 -38.96
C PHE A 19 8.18 -31.04 -37.57
N ALA A 20 9.43 -30.59 -37.46
CA ALA A 20 9.91 -29.87 -36.28
C ALA A 20 9.06 -28.59 -36.14
N PRO A 21 8.47 -28.30 -34.97
CA PRO A 21 7.81 -27.04 -34.79
C PRO A 21 8.88 -25.93 -34.85
N SER A 22 8.74 -25.05 -35.84
CA SER A 22 9.53 -23.83 -35.89
C SER A 22 9.23 -23.06 -34.62
N ALA A 23 10.21 -22.95 -33.73
CA ALA A 23 10.17 -22.04 -32.62
C ALA A 23 10.02 -20.63 -33.22
N LEU A 24 8.80 -20.09 -33.18
CA LEU A 24 8.57 -18.66 -33.45
C LEU A 24 9.42 -17.91 -32.43
N ALA A 25 10.51 -17.30 -32.90
CA ALA A 25 11.30 -16.39 -32.11
C ALA A 25 10.31 -15.31 -31.61
N GLN A 26 10.02 -15.32 -30.33
CA GLN A 26 9.25 -14.23 -29.70
C GLN A 26 10.05 -12.94 -29.96
N THR A 27 9.47 -12.05 -30.73
CA THR A 27 10.00 -10.71 -30.88
C THR A 27 10.18 -10.15 -29.47
N PRO A 28 11.37 -9.65 -29.09
CA PRO A 28 11.56 -9.05 -27.78
C PRO A 28 10.46 -8.01 -27.57
N ALA A 29 9.76 -8.07 -26.44
CA ALA A 29 8.76 -7.08 -26.11
C ALA A 29 9.42 -5.72 -26.18
N ALA A 30 8.80 -4.76 -26.91
CA ALA A 30 9.34 -3.43 -27.03
C ALA A 30 9.58 -2.85 -25.63
N GLU A 31 10.74 -2.20 -25.44
CA GLU A 31 11.02 -1.55 -24.16
C GLU A 31 9.90 -0.55 -23.82
N PRO A 32 9.35 -0.57 -22.57
CA PRO A 32 8.32 0.38 -22.16
C PRO A 32 8.78 1.82 -22.36
N PRO A 33 7.90 2.74 -22.77
CA PRO A 33 8.27 4.12 -23.01
C PRO A 33 8.87 4.74 -21.75
N ARG A 34 9.89 5.61 -21.91
CA ARG A 34 10.50 6.33 -20.80
C ARG A 34 9.67 7.53 -20.38
N GLU A 35 9.02 8.18 -21.33
CA GLU A 35 8.18 9.35 -21.13
C GLU A 35 7.12 9.43 -22.25
N TRP A 36 5.91 9.86 -21.89
CA TRP A 36 4.83 10.09 -22.85
C TRP A 36 3.82 11.11 -22.31
N ILE A 37 3.00 11.63 -23.19
CA ILE A 37 1.78 12.36 -22.82
C ILE A 37 0.62 11.36 -22.85
N ASP A 38 -0.09 11.25 -21.75
CA ASP A 38 -1.30 10.44 -21.72
C ASP A 38 -2.34 11.06 -22.67
N LYS A 39 -2.75 10.29 -23.66
CA LYS A 39 -3.61 10.78 -24.76
C LYS A 39 -5.02 11.16 -24.33
N ASP A 40 -5.50 10.57 -23.24
CA ASP A 40 -6.87 10.76 -22.73
C ASP A 40 -6.94 11.91 -21.73
N THR A 41 -5.84 12.21 -21.04
CA THR A 41 -5.80 13.23 -19.99
C THR A 41 -4.94 14.44 -20.30
N GLY A 42 -3.93 14.29 -21.18
CA GLY A 42 -2.98 15.33 -21.54
C GLY A 42 -1.85 15.52 -20.51
N HIS A 43 -1.77 14.70 -19.48
CA HIS A 43 -0.69 14.77 -18.48
C HIS A 43 0.57 14.04 -18.96
N ARG A 44 1.73 14.55 -18.55
CA ARG A 44 3.02 13.93 -18.83
C ARG A 44 3.30 12.82 -17.81
N VAL A 45 3.61 11.63 -18.31
CA VAL A 45 3.98 10.46 -17.49
C VAL A 45 5.42 10.08 -17.78
N VAL A 46 6.16 9.73 -16.73
CA VAL A 46 7.58 9.37 -16.81
C VAL A 46 7.80 8.06 -16.07
N ARG A 47 8.57 7.14 -16.66
CA ARG A 47 9.04 5.94 -15.98
C ARG A 47 10.32 6.27 -15.19
N LEU A 48 10.31 5.98 -13.88
CA LEU A 48 11.41 6.28 -12.97
C LEU A 48 12.36 5.10 -12.75
N SER A 49 11.90 3.87 -13.00
CA SER A 49 12.72 2.66 -12.87
C SER A 49 13.21 2.14 -14.21
N ASP A 50 14.29 1.36 -14.21
CA ASP A 50 14.90 0.82 -15.43
C ASP A 50 14.49 -0.65 -15.67
N GLU A 51 14.30 -1.43 -14.62
CA GLU A 51 14.05 -2.87 -14.73
C GLU A 51 12.70 -3.27 -14.11
N PRO A 52 11.98 -4.24 -14.73
CA PRO A 52 10.77 -4.82 -14.17
C PRO A 52 11.02 -5.43 -12.78
N GLY A 53 10.00 -5.37 -11.91
CA GLY A 53 10.11 -5.79 -10.51
C GLY A 53 10.50 -4.65 -9.57
N SER A 54 10.71 -3.43 -10.09
CA SER A 54 10.92 -2.24 -9.27
C SER A 54 9.62 -1.75 -8.63
N SER A 55 9.69 -1.24 -7.39
CA SER A 55 8.51 -0.80 -6.63
C SER A 55 8.79 0.45 -5.79
N SER A 56 7.82 1.35 -5.76
CA SER A 56 7.68 2.35 -4.69
C SER A 56 7.06 1.73 -3.45
N LEU A 57 7.10 2.45 -2.34
CA LEU A 57 6.47 2.02 -1.08
C LEU A 57 4.93 2.07 -1.16
N TYR A 58 4.30 1.49 -0.16
CA TYR A 58 2.88 1.62 0.09
C TYR A 58 2.53 3.10 0.33
N PHE A 59 1.33 3.53 -0.04
CA PHE A 59 0.94 4.93 -0.17
C PHE A 59 1.18 5.82 1.06
N ASN A 60 1.24 5.27 2.25
CA ASN A 60 1.40 6.00 3.51
C ASN A 60 2.82 5.94 4.11
N PHE A 61 3.75 5.23 3.49
CA PHE A 61 5.14 5.17 3.92
C PHE A 61 6.01 6.23 3.23
N ASN A 62 6.96 6.79 3.99
CA ASN A 62 7.89 7.77 3.45
C ASN A 62 9.01 7.11 2.63
N GLY A 63 9.05 7.38 1.33
CA GLY A 63 10.13 6.98 0.42
C GLY A 63 11.11 8.11 0.08
N TYR A 64 10.90 9.33 0.59
CA TYR A 64 11.65 10.53 0.22
C TYR A 64 12.66 10.94 1.27
N THR A 65 13.79 11.51 0.81
CA THR A 65 14.76 12.17 1.69
C THR A 65 14.15 13.40 2.37
N PRO A 66 14.65 13.79 3.56
CA PRO A 66 14.15 14.97 4.27
C PRO A 66 14.21 16.27 3.45
N GLN A 67 15.17 16.37 2.51
CA GLN A 67 15.32 17.53 1.63
C GLN A 67 14.37 17.46 0.41
N GLY A 68 13.70 16.33 0.19
CA GLY A 68 12.80 16.15 -0.95
C GLY A 68 13.50 16.09 -2.32
N ASP A 69 14.80 15.78 -2.35
CA ASP A 69 15.60 15.72 -3.57
C ASP A 69 15.65 14.32 -4.19
N LYS A 70 15.47 13.27 -3.39
CA LYS A 70 15.53 11.88 -3.86
C LYS A 70 14.36 11.05 -3.35
N LEU A 71 13.94 10.10 -4.19
CA LEU A 71 13.05 8.99 -3.87
C LEU A 71 13.89 7.71 -3.79
N VAL A 72 13.66 6.88 -2.79
CA VAL A 72 14.20 5.51 -2.74
C VAL A 72 13.14 4.53 -3.22
N ILE A 73 13.54 3.61 -4.08
CA ILE A 73 12.69 2.51 -4.57
C ILE A 73 13.40 1.17 -4.38
N SER A 74 12.63 0.10 -4.24
CA SER A 74 13.14 -1.25 -4.36
C SER A 74 13.30 -1.64 -5.82
N THR A 75 14.34 -2.41 -6.11
CA THR A 75 14.61 -3.01 -7.41
C THR A 75 14.92 -4.50 -7.21
N PRO A 76 14.94 -5.33 -8.25
CA PRO A 76 15.32 -6.74 -8.14
C PRO A 76 16.70 -6.97 -7.51
N LYS A 77 17.60 -5.96 -7.55
CA LYS A 77 18.96 -6.05 -7.01
C LYS A 77 19.12 -5.47 -5.60
N GLY A 78 18.07 -4.86 -5.05
CA GLY A 78 18.12 -4.20 -3.76
C GLY A 78 17.42 -2.83 -3.75
N LEU A 79 18.07 -1.79 -3.25
CA LEU A 79 17.52 -0.43 -3.23
C LEU A 79 18.26 0.48 -4.21
N SER A 80 17.52 1.39 -4.81
CA SER A 80 18.05 2.44 -5.69
C SER A 80 17.45 3.80 -5.32
N THR A 81 18.17 4.88 -5.65
CA THR A 81 17.68 6.25 -5.52
C THR A 81 17.29 6.79 -6.89
N VAL A 82 16.18 7.52 -6.93
CA VAL A 82 15.79 8.36 -8.06
C VAL A 82 16.00 9.81 -7.66
N ASP A 83 16.85 10.53 -8.38
CA ASP A 83 16.99 11.98 -8.26
C ASP A 83 15.74 12.65 -8.86
N LEU A 84 15.00 13.41 -8.07
CA LEU A 84 13.70 13.95 -8.50
C LEU A 84 13.81 15.05 -9.53
N ALA A 85 14.91 15.79 -9.58
CA ALA A 85 15.13 16.85 -10.56
C ALA A 85 15.52 16.29 -11.93
N THR A 86 16.45 15.33 -11.96
CA THR A 86 17.01 14.75 -13.19
C THR A 86 16.36 13.45 -13.61
N ARG A 87 15.59 12.81 -12.73
CA ARG A 87 14.99 11.47 -12.87
C ARG A 87 16.00 10.36 -13.10
N LYS A 88 17.25 10.58 -12.72
CA LYS A 88 18.30 9.58 -12.83
C LYS A 88 18.17 8.56 -11.71
N LEU A 89 18.17 7.27 -12.09
CA LEU A 89 18.24 6.14 -11.17
C LEU A 89 19.73 5.85 -10.88
N ALA A 90 20.02 5.54 -9.61
CA ALA A 90 21.35 5.12 -9.17
C ALA A 90 21.24 4.03 -8.10
N PRO A 91 22.04 2.94 -8.18
CA PRO A 91 22.09 1.91 -7.14
C PRO A 91 22.49 2.51 -5.79
N LEU A 92 21.77 2.12 -4.73
CA LEU A 92 22.06 2.54 -3.34
C LEU A 92 22.72 1.39 -2.55
N VAL A 93 22.06 0.24 -2.52
CA VAL A 93 22.58 -0.98 -1.86
C VAL A 93 22.12 -2.21 -2.63
N GLU A 94 23.04 -3.12 -2.93
CA GLU A 94 22.78 -4.39 -3.63
C GLU A 94 22.66 -5.51 -2.60
N GLU A 95 21.61 -5.46 -1.80
CA GLU A 95 21.27 -6.47 -0.81
C GLU A 95 19.76 -6.72 -0.85
N ASN A 96 19.36 -7.98 -0.96
CA ASN A 96 17.97 -8.36 -0.96
C ASN A 96 17.38 -8.26 0.45
N GLY A 97 16.44 -7.34 0.63
CA GLY A 97 15.74 -7.11 1.86
C GLY A 97 14.40 -6.40 1.60
N LYS A 98 13.51 -6.46 2.57
CA LYS A 98 12.25 -5.69 2.52
C LYS A 98 12.58 -4.23 2.79
N PHE A 99 12.38 -3.35 1.82
CA PHE A 99 12.44 -1.90 2.02
C PHE A 99 11.32 -1.47 2.98
N LEU A 100 11.67 -0.67 3.99
CA LEU A 100 10.73 -0.24 5.03
C LEU A 100 10.30 1.22 4.80
N PHE A 101 11.25 2.15 4.86
CA PHE A 101 11.00 3.60 4.75
C PHE A 101 12.32 4.37 4.64
N VAL A 102 12.22 5.65 4.32
CA VAL A 102 13.31 6.63 4.47
C VAL A 102 13.07 7.47 5.72
N GLY A 103 14.13 7.75 6.45
CA GLY A 103 14.09 8.61 7.63
C GLY A 103 13.58 10.03 7.32
N ARG A 104 12.88 10.63 8.28
CA ARG A 104 12.40 12.02 8.14
C ARG A 104 13.41 13.06 8.60
N LYS A 105 14.41 12.65 9.39
CA LYS A 105 15.44 13.51 9.96
C LYS A 105 16.80 13.28 9.33
N THR A 106 17.15 12.00 9.09
CA THR A 106 18.40 11.64 8.46
C THR A 106 18.19 11.17 7.02
N ARG A 107 19.24 11.24 6.20
CA ARG A 107 19.24 10.72 4.85
C ARG A 107 19.55 9.21 4.85
N SER A 108 18.76 8.46 5.61
CA SER A 108 18.93 7.01 5.75
C SER A 108 17.71 6.27 5.19
N ALA A 109 17.95 5.29 4.33
CA ALA A 109 16.92 4.32 3.93
C ALA A 109 17.04 3.07 4.80
N TYR A 110 15.91 2.63 5.35
CA TYR A 110 15.81 1.49 6.26
C TYR A 110 15.26 0.28 5.53
N PHE A 111 15.87 -0.87 5.74
CA PHE A 111 15.42 -2.14 5.19
C PHE A 111 15.66 -3.28 6.19
N ILE A 112 14.94 -4.37 6.04
CA ILE A 112 15.07 -5.52 6.93
C ILE A 112 15.46 -6.76 6.13
N VAL A 113 16.43 -7.50 6.64
CA VAL A 113 16.85 -8.80 6.14
C VAL A 113 16.61 -9.87 7.21
N THR A 114 16.57 -11.13 6.78
CA THR A 114 16.49 -12.27 7.70
C THR A 114 17.79 -13.07 7.58
N GLU A 115 18.53 -13.17 8.67
CA GLU A 115 19.79 -13.89 8.79
C GLU A 115 19.59 -15.09 9.74
N GLY A 116 19.33 -16.27 9.18
CA GLY A 116 18.88 -17.44 9.95
C GLY A 116 17.53 -17.21 10.57
N GLU A 117 17.43 -17.27 11.89
CA GLU A 117 16.20 -16.97 12.66
C GLU A 117 16.13 -15.50 13.10
N THR A 118 17.18 -14.72 12.88
CA THR A 118 17.29 -13.34 13.32
C THR A 118 16.81 -12.37 12.24
N ARG A 119 16.01 -11.42 12.64
CA ARG A 119 15.61 -10.28 11.82
C ARG A 119 16.54 -9.11 12.11
N VAL A 120 17.14 -8.57 11.04
CA VAL A 120 18.15 -7.50 11.15
C VAL A 120 17.64 -6.27 10.40
N VAL A 121 17.36 -5.18 11.12
CA VAL A 121 17.08 -3.88 10.51
C VAL A 121 18.40 -3.19 10.23
N LYS A 122 18.59 -2.83 8.97
CA LYS A 122 19.75 -2.09 8.48
C LYS A 122 19.31 -0.70 8.01
N ALA A 123 20.20 0.26 8.12
CA ALA A 123 20.06 1.57 7.50
C ALA A 123 21.23 1.84 6.59
N VAL A 124 20.95 2.29 5.36
CA VAL A 124 21.96 2.75 4.42
C VAL A 124 21.90 4.29 4.34
N ASP A 125 23.02 4.95 4.54
CA ASP A 125 23.15 6.39 4.28
C ASP A 125 23.12 6.65 2.77
N ILE A 126 22.18 7.48 2.33
CA ILE A 126 21.86 7.67 0.90
C ILE A 126 23.01 8.34 0.12
N ASP A 127 23.83 9.12 0.78
CA ASP A 127 24.94 9.84 0.13
C ASP A 127 26.24 9.07 0.15
N SER A 128 26.64 8.55 1.33
CA SER A 128 27.89 7.79 1.47
C SER A 128 27.76 6.29 1.13
N LYS A 129 26.54 5.78 1.01
CA LYS A 129 26.19 4.36 0.81
C LYS A 129 26.67 3.44 1.92
N LYS A 130 27.02 3.97 3.08
CA LYS A 130 27.43 3.18 4.24
C LYS A 130 26.24 2.52 4.88
N VAL A 131 26.31 1.19 5.06
CA VAL A 131 25.30 0.38 5.74
C VAL A 131 25.67 0.22 7.21
N ARG A 132 24.70 0.31 8.10
CA ARG A 132 24.84 0.02 9.53
C ARG A 132 23.67 -0.84 10.01
N ILE A 133 23.90 -1.70 10.98
CA ILE A 133 22.85 -2.40 11.72
C ILE A 133 22.20 -1.41 12.68
N VAL A 134 20.87 -1.41 12.71
CA VAL A 134 20.05 -0.50 13.53
C VAL A 134 19.43 -1.23 14.70
N ALA A 135 18.88 -2.43 14.43
CA ALA A 135 18.26 -3.28 15.44
C ALA A 135 18.30 -4.74 14.99
N THR A 136 18.31 -5.65 15.96
CA THR A 136 18.16 -7.08 15.75
C THR A 136 17.08 -7.63 16.69
N PHE A 137 16.27 -8.57 16.21
CA PHE A 137 15.25 -9.23 17.01
C PHE A 137 14.90 -10.59 16.37
N ASP A 138 14.28 -11.45 17.16
CA ASP A 138 13.94 -12.82 16.76
C ASP A 138 12.61 -12.92 16.01
N ARG A 139 11.57 -12.22 16.51
CA ARG A 139 10.19 -12.36 16.02
C ARG A 139 9.49 -11.02 15.86
N GLY A 140 8.60 -10.97 14.88
CA GLY A 140 7.77 -9.81 14.58
C GLY A 140 8.15 -9.11 13.28
N ASP A 141 7.49 -8.01 12.98
CA ASP A 141 7.74 -7.17 11.81
C ASP A 141 7.84 -5.70 12.21
N ILE A 142 8.80 -4.98 11.65
CA ILE A 142 8.92 -3.53 11.78
C ILE A 142 8.08 -2.88 10.68
N GLN A 143 7.26 -1.92 11.08
CA GLN A 143 6.34 -1.23 10.17
C GLN A 143 6.59 0.29 10.12
N THR A 144 7.20 0.90 11.13
CA THR A 144 7.34 2.35 11.18
C THR A 144 8.55 2.79 12.00
N ILE A 145 8.97 4.04 11.78
CA ILE A 145 9.95 4.76 12.59
C ILE A 145 9.36 6.12 12.99
N ASN A 146 9.66 6.59 14.19
CA ASN A 146 9.13 7.87 14.66
C ASN A 146 9.84 9.09 14.03
N ALA A 147 9.26 10.28 14.22
CA ALA A 147 9.67 11.51 13.54
C ALA A 147 11.14 11.92 13.81
N ASP A 148 11.67 11.60 14.99
CA ASP A 148 13.05 11.91 15.38
C ASP A 148 14.03 10.74 15.20
N GLU A 149 13.56 9.61 14.64
CA GLU A 149 14.35 8.39 14.36
C GLU A 149 15.02 7.80 15.61
N THR A 150 14.29 7.82 16.72
CA THR A 150 14.74 7.20 18.00
C THR A 150 14.01 5.92 18.34
N LEU A 151 12.83 5.67 17.74
CA LEU A 151 11.99 4.48 17.98
C LEU A 151 11.60 3.82 16.68
N LEU A 152 11.81 2.49 16.60
CA LEU A 152 11.14 1.64 15.62
C LEU A 152 9.85 1.10 16.23
N GLY A 153 8.76 1.06 15.46
CA GLY A 153 7.50 0.45 15.83
C GLY A 153 7.23 -0.83 15.05
N GLY A 154 6.76 -1.87 15.73
CA GLY A 154 6.49 -3.15 15.12
C GLY A 154 5.41 -3.96 15.81
N VAL A 155 5.06 -5.09 15.21
CA VAL A 155 4.05 -6.05 15.69
C VAL A 155 4.63 -7.45 15.81
N VAL A 156 4.09 -8.24 16.71
CA VAL A 156 4.43 -9.65 16.87
C VAL A 156 3.23 -10.45 17.34
N VAL A 157 3.08 -11.67 16.83
CA VAL A 157 2.20 -12.67 17.46
C VAL A 157 2.89 -13.18 18.71
N SER A 158 2.28 -12.96 19.88
CA SER A 158 2.94 -13.27 21.17
C SER A 158 2.99 -14.76 21.47
N ASP A 159 2.06 -15.58 20.96
CA ASP A 159 2.16 -17.04 21.10
C ASP A 159 3.10 -17.64 20.02
N PRO A 160 4.26 -18.19 20.43
CA PRO A 160 5.22 -18.78 19.50
C PRO A 160 4.74 -20.06 18.82
N LYS A 161 3.67 -20.69 19.32
CA LYS A 161 3.10 -21.91 18.72
C LYS A 161 2.21 -21.62 17.52
N ILE A 162 1.79 -20.37 17.36
CA ILE A 162 0.96 -19.96 16.22
C ILE A 162 1.88 -19.59 15.06
N GLU A 163 1.83 -20.35 13.97
CA GLU A 163 2.59 -20.06 12.77
C GLU A 163 1.93 -18.93 11.97
N THR A 164 2.63 -17.82 11.90
CA THR A 164 2.23 -16.65 11.10
C THR A 164 3.40 -16.16 10.27
N ARG A 165 3.10 -15.32 9.29
CA ARG A 165 4.08 -14.39 8.70
C ARG A 165 4.49 -13.38 9.76
N PRO A 166 5.62 -12.67 9.58
CA PRO A 166 6.05 -11.62 10.51
C PRO A 166 4.98 -10.54 10.79
N ASP A 167 4.17 -10.22 9.77
CA ASP A 167 3.06 -9.25 9.83
C ASP A 167 1.80 -9.79 10.54
N GLY A 168 1.84 -11.03 11.08
CA GLY A 168 0.73 -11.65 11.79
C GLY A 168 -0.31 -12.36 10.90
N VAL A 169 -0.11 -12.41 9.59
CA VAL A 169 -0.95 -13.20 8.69
C VAL A 169 -0.74 -14.68 8.96
N LEU A 170 -1.83 -15.45 9.13
CA LEU A 170 -1.76 -16.89 9.34
C LEU A 170 -1.05 -17.60 8.20
N LYS A 171 -0.10 -18.47 8.56
CA LYS A 171 0.50 -19.39 7.60
C LYS A 171 -0.49 -20.50 7.26
N ARG A 172 -0.88 -20.57 6.00
CA ARG A 172 -1.65 -21.66 5.45
C ARG A 172 -0.92 -22.19 4.22
N ASP A 173 -0.40 -23.41 4.28
CA ASP A 173 0.19 -24.16 3.15
C ASP A 173 1.05 -23.35 2.18
N ASN A 174 2.28 -23.10 2.39
CA ASN A 174 3.29 -22.59 1.43
C ASN A 174 2.82 -21.68 0.24
N ARG A 175 1.59 -21.19 0.25
CA ARG A 175 0.97 -20.38 -0.81
C ARG A 175 0.64 -19.01 -0.25
N TYR A 176 1.65 -18.16 -0.26
CA TYR A 176 1.59 -16.94 0.51
C TYR A 176 1.00 -15.76 -0.18
N ASP A 177 0.95 -15.54 -1.35
CA ASP A 177 0.50 -14.32 -1.99
C ASP A 177 -1.04 -14.19 -1.95
N GLN A 178 -1.68 -14.10 -3.03
CA GLN A 178 -3.15 -14.07 -3.10
C GLN A 178 -3.81 -15.31 -2.48
N ALA A 179 -3.10 -16.43 -2.44
CA ALA A 179 -3.59 -17.66 -1.81
C ALA A 179 -3.83 -17.56 -0.29
N ALA A 180 -3.25 -16.58 0.40
CA ALA A 180 -3.57 -16.31 1.80
C ALA A 180 -5.05 -15.98 2.01
N TYR A 181 -5.70 -15.42 0.99
CA TYR A 181 -7.12 -15.13 0.97
C TYR A 181 -7.95 -16.10 0.11
N ALA A 182 -7.38 -17.19 -0.38
CA ALA A 182 -8.15 -18.20 -1.10
C ALA A 182 -9.15 -18.91 -0.18
N ALA A 183 -10.40 -19.01 -0.59
CA ALA A 183 -11.47 -19.72 0.09
C ALA A 183 -12.43 -20.32 -0.92
N ASN A 184 -13.17 -21.37 -0.52
CA ASN A 184 -14.22 -21.98 -1.33
C ASN A 184 -15.59 -21.58 -0.79
N GLY A 185 -16.54 -21.43 -1.69
CA GLY A 185 -17.95 -21.26 -1.36
C GLY A 185 -18.61 -22.55 -0.84
N PRO A 186 -19.89 -22.50 -0.46
CA PRO A 186 -20.65 -23.66 0.02
C PRO A 186 -20.75 -24.78 -1.01
N ASP A 187 -20.62 -24.48 -2.30
CA ASP A 187 -20.62 -25.42 -3.41
C ASP A 187 -19.24 -26.06 -3.68
N GLY A 188 -18.24 -25.76 -2.84
CA GLY A 188 -16.87 -26.26 -2.95
C GLY A 188 -16.01 -25.58 -4.03
N LYS A 189 -16.54 -24.58 -4.75
CA LYS A 189 -15.79 -23.86 -5.78
C LYS A 189 -15.02 -22.67 -5.19
N PRO A 190 -13.88 -22.29 -5.79
CA PRO A 190 -13.15 -21.10 -5.39
C PRO A 190 -14.03 -19.85 -5.46
N LEU A 191 -13.99 -19.05 -4.39
CA LEU A 191 -14.63 -17.74 -4.35
C LEU A 191 -13.80 -16.71 -5.13
N PRO A 192 -14.42 -15.63 -5.67
CA PRO A 192 -13.72 -14.44 -6.12
C PRO A 192 -12.85 -13.87 -5.01
N PHE A 193 -11.78 -13.15 -5.38
CA PHE A 193 -10.78 -12.66 -4.42
C PHE A 193 -11.39 -11.84 -3.28
N ALA A 194 -12.28 -10.89 -3.58
CA ALA A 194 -12.90 -10.03 -2.57
C ALA A 194 -13.73 -10.84 -1.56
N GLU A 195 -14.52 -11.82 -2.02
CA GLU A 195 -15.31 -12.69 -1.14
C GLU A 195 -14.42 -13.63 -0.32
N ALA A 196 -13.40 -14.21 -0.94
CA ALA A 196 -12.43 -15.07 -0.28
C ALA A 196 -11.67 -14.28 0.82
N LYS A 197 -11.31 -13.02 0.56
CA LYS A 197 -10.70 -12.12 1.54
C LYS A 197 -11.61 -11.91 2.75
N GLU A 198 -12.90 -11.68 2.54
CA GLU A 198 -13.87 -11.53 3.65
C GLU A 198 -13.95 -12.79 4.52
N VAL A 199 -14.02 -13.98 3.90
CA VAL A 199 -14.01 -15.26 4.65
C VAL A 199 -12.75 -15.35 5.52
N ARG A 200 -11.57 -15.07 4.98
CA ARG A 200 -10.30 -15.17 5.70
C ARG A 200 -10.16 -14.13 6.81
N LEU A 201 -10.64 -12.91 6.57
CA LEU A 201 -10.66 -11.86 7.62
C LEU A 201 -11.57 -12.25 8.79
N ASN A 202 -12.75 -12.85 8.51
CA ASN A 202 -13.63 -13.37 9.56
C ASN A 202 -12.98 -14.50 10.36
N GLU A 203 -12.39 -15.50 9.69
CA GLU A 203 -11.66 -16.59 10.36
C GLU A 203 -10.52 -16.07 11.24
N ARG A 204 -9.78 -15.04 10.76
CA ARG A 204 -8.72 -14.39 11.53
C ARG A 204 -9.26 -13.69 12.78
N LEU A 205 -10.38 -12.97 12.65
CA LEU A 205 -11.05 -12.30 13.76
C LEU A 205 -11.52 -13.30 14.80
N ASP A 206 -12.15 -14.40 14.38
CA ASP A 206 -12.68 -15.45 15.26
C ASP A 206 -11.57 -16.25 15.97
N SER A 207 -10.41 -16.35 15.36
CA SER A 207 -9.25 -17.07 15.90
C SER A 207 -8.63 -16.41 17.14
N LYS A 208 -8.92 -15.14 17.40
CA LYS A 208 -8.45 -14.38 18.59
C LYS A 208 -6.95 -14.55 18.87
N ILE A 209 -6.14 -14.47 17.82
CA ILE A 209 -4.69 -14.63 17.91
C ILE A 209 -4.08 -13.49 18.74
N PRO A 210 -3.35 -13.79 19.83
CA PRO A 210 -2.76 -12.74 20.65
C PRO A 210 -1.61 -12.05 19.92
N MET A 211 -1.68 -10.73 19.84
CA MET A 211 -0.68 -9.87 19.24
C MET A 211 -0.23 -8.77 20.18
N GLU A 212 1.00 -8.34 20.00
CA GLU A 212 1.60 -7.21 20.68
C GLU A 212 2.13 -6.20 19.68
N MET A 213 1.90 -4.91 19.96
CA MET A 213 2.67 -3.81 19.38
C MET A 213 3.85 -3.49 20.29
N PHE A 214 5.01 -3.35 19.71
CA PHE A 214 6.23 -3.03 20.44
C PHE A 214 6.98 -1.86 19.81
N VAL A 215 7.80 -1.21 20.61
CA VAL A 215 8.80 -0.25 20.13
C VAL A 215 10.20 -0.71 20.53
N ILE A 216 11.19 -0.36 19.70
CA ILE A 216 12.62 -0.55 19.98
C ILE A 216 13.27 0.83 20.06
N ASP A 217 13.85 1.18 21.22
CA ASP A 217 14.66 2.37 21.38
C ASP A 217 16.01 2.18 20.69
N LEU A 218 16.29 2.98 19.68
CA LEU A 218 17.49 2.83 18.84
C LEU A 218 18.80 3.26 19.52
N ARG A 219 18.74 3.95 20.66
CA ARG A 219 19.92 4.32 21.44
C ARG A 219 20.35 3.22 22.40
N THR A 220 19.37 2.47 22.94
CA THR A 220 19.61 1.44 23.95
C THR A 220 19.44 0.02 23.43
N GLY A 221 18.76 -0.17 22.29
CA GLY A 221 18.34 -1.47 21.77
C GLY A 221 17.18 -2.09 22.55
N GLN A 222 16.64 -1.40 23.56
CA GLN A 222 15.58 -1.96 24.40
C GLN A 222 14.25 -2.06 23.66
N LYS A 223 13.70 -3.25 23.64
CA LYS A 223 12.34 -3.53 23.15
C LYS A 223 11.35 -3.47 24.30
N ARG A 224 10.21 -2.81 24.09
CA ARG A 224 9.08 -2.80 25.05
C ARG A 224 7.75 -2.90 24.34
N VAL A 225 6.81 -3.61 24.94
CA VAL A 225 5.42 -3.69 24.48
C VAL A 225 4.70 -2.41 24.85
N VAL A 226 3.94 -1.85 23.90
CA VAL A 226 3.14 -0.62 24.08
C VAL A 226 1.64 -0.90 24.07
N HIS A 227 1.21 -1.98 23.44
CA HIS A 227 -0.19 -2.41 23.43
C HIS A 227 -0.28 -3.91 23.10
N ALA A 228 -1.32 -4.59 23.61
CA ALA A 228 -1.60 -5.97 23.31
C ALA A 228 -3.11 -6.18 23.10
N ALA A 229 -3.48 -7.00 22.14
CA ALA A 229 -4.86 -7.34 21.81
C ALA A 229 -4.95 -8.72 21.15
N THR A 230 -6.16 -9.24 21.00
CA THR A 230 -6.44 -10.42 20.17
C THR A 230 -6.99 -10.07 18.80
N ASP A 231 -7.12 -8.78 18.50
CA ASP A 231 -7.38 -8.30 17.17
C ASP A 231 -6.08 -8.28 16.34
N TRP A 232 -6.20 -8.28 15.02
CA TRP A 232 -5.04 -8.23 14.17
C TRP A 232 -4.49 -6.79 14.14
N LEU A 233 -3.47 -6.52 14.96
CA LEU A 233 -2.76 -5.25 15.03
C LEU A 233 -1.88 -5.08 13.79
N ASN A 234 -2.12 -4.03 13.00
CA ASN A 234 -1.41 -3.81 11.74
C ASN A 234 -1.36 -2.32 11.35
N HIS A 235 -0.74 -1.99 10.22
CA HIS A 235 -0.64 -0.65 9.64
C HIS A 235 -0.13 0.42 10.62
N LEU A 236 0.91 0.08 11.40
CA LEU A 236 1.50 1.02 12.35
C LEU A 236 2.15 2.19 11.61
N GLN A 237 1.82 3.40 12.05
CA GLN A 237 2.41 4.65 11.55
C GLN A 237 2.68 5.58 12.71
N PHE A 238 3.94 5.98 12.91
CA PHE A 238 4.20 7.14 13.76
C PHE A 238 3.78 8.43 13.06
N SER A 239 3.29 9.38 13.84
CA SER A 239 3.06 10.74 13.34
C SER A 239 4.33 11.30 12.70
N PRO A 240 4.23 12.02 11.57
CA PRO A 240 5.39 12.62 10.92
C PRO A 240 6.03 13.75 11.74
N THR A 241 5.36 14.27 12.76
CA THR A 241 5.78 15.44 13.55
C THR A 241 5.80 15.22 15.06
N ASP A 242 4.98 14.31 15.61
CA ASP A 242 5.01 13.93 17.03
C ASP A 242 5.69 12.56 17.19
N PRO A 243 6.91 12.49 17.76
CA PRO A 243 7.67 11.25 17.85
C PRO A 243 7.04 10.18 18.76
N ASN A 244 6.05 10.56 19.57
CA ASN A 244 5.42 9.67 20.54
C ASN A 244 3.98 9.28 20.18
N LEU A 245 3.43 9.83 19.11
CA LEU A 245 2.09 9.49 18.65
C LEU A 245 2.14 8.40 17.59
N LEU A 246 1.53 7.26 17.88
CA LEU A 246 1.43 6.09 17.01
C LEU A 246 -0.02 5.86 16.60
N MET A 247 -0.27 5.77 15.30
CA MET A 247 -1.51 5.28 14.73
C MET A 247 -1.37 3.79 14.41
N PHE A 248 -2.45 3.04 14.57
CA PHE A 248 -2.51 1.63 14.21
C PHE A 248 -3.94 1.22 13.84
N CYS A 249 -4.05 0.09 13.19
CA CYS A 249 -5.34 -0.44 12.83
C CYS A 249 -5.60 -1.81 13.47
N HIS A 250 -6.86 -2.07 13.79
CA HIS A 250 -7.39 -3.42 13.96
C HIS A 250 -7.81 -3.93 12.59
N GLU A 251 -6.95 -4.71 11.94
CA GLU A 251 -7.26 -5.30 10.63
C GLU A 251 -8.34 -6.39 10.80
N GLY A 252 -9.28 -6.44 9.88
CA GLY A 252 -10.35 -7.44 9.97
C GLY A 252 -11.48 -7.16 8.98
N PRO A 253 -12.63 -7.84 9.12
CA PRO A 253 -13.83 -7.48 8.37
C PRO A 253 -14.21 -6.05 8.68
N TRP A 254 -14.10 -5.15 7.73
CA TRP A 254 -14.17 -3.70 7.94
C TRP A 254 -15.48 -3.23 8.58
N HIS A 255 -16.57 -3.94 8.33
CA HIS A 255 -17.89 -3.67 8.92
C HIS A 255 -18.09 -4.27 10.32
N LYS A 256 -17.14 -5.04 10.85
CA LYS A 256 -17.21 -5.67 12.18
C LYS A 256 -16.20 -5.10 13.18
N VAL A 257 -15.05 -4.61 12.71
CA VAL A 257 -13.99 -4.08 13.56
C VAL A 257 -13.97 -2.56 13.53
N ASP A 258 -13.65 -1.94 14.67
CA ASP A 258 -13.32 -0.51 14.73
C ASP A 258 -11.83 -0.39 14.37
N ARG A 259 -11.54 0.12 13.19
CA ARG A 259 -10.24 -0.04 12.57
C ARG A 259 -9.18 0.96 13.05
N LEU A 260 -9.53 2.24 13.24
CA LEU A 260 -8.59 3.35 13.36
C LEU A 260 -8.37 3.80 14.80
N TRP A 261 -7.11 3.77 15.26
CA TRP A 261 -6.75 4.07 16.64
C TRP A 261 -5.46 4.88 16.73
N LEU A 262 -5.38 5.74 17.76
CA LEU A 262 -4.17 6.46 18.16
C LEU A 262 -3.70 5.98 19.54
N LEU A 263 -2.39 5.96 19.75
CA LEU A 263 -1.76 5.58 21.01
C LEU A 263 -0.54 6.47 21.30
N ARG A 264 -0.44 6.95 22.54
CA ARG A 264 0.78 7.60 23.06
C ARG A 264 1.78 6.53 23.49
N THR A 265 2.99 6.57 22.95
CA THR A 265 4.04 5.60 23.31
C THR A 265 4.91 6.01 24.48
N ASP A 266 4.86 7.27 24.90
CA ASP A 266 5.58 7.85 26.05
C ASP A 266 4.82 7.76 27.37
N GLU A 267 3.55 7.41 27.36
CA GLU A 267 2.71 7.26 28.53
C GLU A 267 2.64 5.81 28.99
N ALA A 268 2.94 5.57 30.26
CA ALA A 268 2.75 4.23 30.83
C ALA A 268 1.26 3.84 30.88
N ASN A 269 0.93 2.68 30.31
CA ASN A 269 -0.44 2.18 30.23
C ASN A 269 -1.40 3.09 29.45
N ALA A 270 -0.91 3.80 28.43
CA ALA A 270 -1.71 4.61 27.53
C ALA A 270 -2.89 3.79 26.98
N LYS A 271 -4.06 4.37 26.98
CA LYS A 271 -5.24 3.74 26.36
C LYS A 271 -5.36 4.19 24.91
N PRO A 272 -5.58 3.27 23.99
CA PRO A 272 -5.85 3.64 22.59
C PRO A 272 -7.10 4.53 22.49
N VAL A 273 -7.00 5.57 21.66
CA VAL A 273 -8.10 6.48 21.34
C VAL A 273 -8.66 6.10 19.98
N LYS A 274 -9.95 5.78 19.94
CA LYS A 274 -10.65 5.46 18.70
C LYS A 274 -10.93 6.73 17.89
N ILE A 275 -10.50 6.74 16.62
CA ILE A 275 -10.67 7.90 15.73
C ILE A 275 -12.07 7.93 15.13
N HIS A 276 -12.54 6.79 14.63
CA HIS A 276 -13.83 6.67 13.95
C HIS A 276 -14.79 5.81 14.75
N THR A 277 -15.99 6.35 15.01
CA THR A 277 -17.10 5.58 15.59
C THR A 277 -18.18 5.39 14.54
N ARG A 278 -18.51 4.13 14.29
CA ARG A 278 -19.51 3.73 13.29
C ARG A 278 -20.88 4.33 13.60
N THR A 279 -21.56 4.85 12.59
CA THR A 279 -22.89 5.49 12.70
C THR A 279 -23.99 4.64 12.08
N MET A 280 -23.66 3.70 11.22
CA MET A 280 -24.63 2.81 10.57
C MET A 280 -24.09 1.39 10.34
N ASN A 281 -24.99 0.46 10.04
CA ASN A 281 -24.63 -0.89 9.63
C ASN A 281 -23.95 -0.87 8.25
N MET A 282 -22.98 -1.77 8.03
CA MET A 282 -22.18 -1.87 6.80
C MET A 282 -21.30 -0.64 6.50
N GLU A 283 -21.13 0.26 7.46
CA GLU A 283 -20.15 1.32 7.37
C GLU A 283 -18.74 0.75 7.48
N ILE A 284 -17.86 1.13 6.58
CA ILE A 284 -16.47 0.71 6.57
C ILE A 284 -15.53 1.91 6.56
N ALA A 285 -14.47 1.84 7.36
CA ALA A 285 -13.39 2.81 7.40
C ALA A 285 -12.05 2.09 7.22
N GLY A 286 -11.15 2.64 6.43
CA GLY A 286 -9.88 1.99 6.13
C GLY A 286 -8.83 2.92 5.53
N HIS A 287 -7.69 2.35 5.10
CA HIS A 287 -6.60 3.00 4.39
C HIS A 287 -6.21 4.36 4.99
N GLU A 288 -5.86 4.34 6.28
CA GLU A 288 -5.56 5.51 7.09
C GLU A 288 -4.15 6.06 6.83
N TRP A 289 -3.99 7.40 6.91
CA TRP A 289 -2.68 8.07 6.86
C TRP A 289 -2.69 9.41 7.61
N PHE A 290 -1.52 9.84 8.04
CA PHE A 290 -1.35 11.19 8.58
C PHE A 290 -1.23 12.23 7.46
N SER A 291 -1.81 13.42 7.66
CA SER A 291 -1.41 14.61 6.91
C SER A 291 0.08 14.89 7.09
N ALA A 292 0.72 15.54 6.12
CA ALA A 292 2.16 15.83 6.17
C ALA A 292 2.58 16.66 7.41
N ASP A 293 1.69 17.53 7.91
CA ASP A 293 1.89 18.33 9.14
C ASP A 293 1.54 17.57 10.44
N GLY A 294 1.09 16.32 10.33
CA GLY A 294 0.75 15.47 11.48
C GLY A 294 -0.50 15.86 12.25
N LYS A 295 -1.29 16.83 11.78
CA LYS A 295 -2.45 17.35 12.54
C LYS A 295 -3.74 16.59 12.29
N THR A 296 -3.87 15.94 11.15
CA THR A 296 -5.08 15.23 10.73
C THR A 296 -4.75 13.79 10.39
N VAL A 297 -5.58 12.87 10.84
CA VAL A 297 -5.65 11.52 10.29
C VAL A 297 -6.73 11.49 9.23
N TRP A 298 -6.34 11.14 8.01
CA TRP A 298 -7.22 10.92 6.89
C TRP A 298 -7.48 9.42 6.71
N TYR A 299 -8.64 9.05 6.20
CA TYR A 299 -9.00 7.67 5.90
C TYR A 299 -10.13 7.61 4.87
N ASP A 300 -10.25 6.50 4.17
CA ASP A 300 -11.40 6.24 3.34
C ASP A 300 -12.58 5.75 4.19
N LEU A 301 -13.78 6.17 3.81
CA LEU A 301 -15.00 5.85 4.53
C LEU A 301 -16.14 5.60 3.55
N GLN A 302 -16.86 4.47 3.73
CA GLN A 302 -18.09 4.19 2.98
C GLN A 302 -19.28 4.09 3.91
N THR A 303 -20.39 4.73 3.55
CA THR A 303 -21.57 4.91 4.41
C THR A 303 -22.89 4.71 3.67
N PRO A 304 -23.32 3.44 3.45
CA PRO A 304 -22.67 2.17 3.73
C PRO A 304 -21.74 1.71 2.59
N ARG A 305 -21.10 0.55 2.77
CA ARG A 305 -20.25 -0.07 1.76
C ARG A 305 -20.90 -0.12 0.38
N GLY A 306 -20.19 0.41 -0.61
CA GLY A 306 -20.61 0.35 -2.02
C GLY A 306 -21.58 1.43 -2.47
N GLU A 307 -22.10 2.28 -1.57
CA GLU A 307 -23.11 3.30 -1.87
C GLU A 307 -22.52 4.72 -1.86
N ASP A 308 -22.07 5.21 -0.71
CA ASP A 308 -21.44 6.53 -0.58
C ASP A 308 -20.00 6.41 -0.13
N PHE A 309 -19.13 7.28 -0.67
CA PHE A 309 -17.70 7.25 -0.38
C PHE A 309 -17.17 8.65 -0.02
N TRP A 310 -16.30 8.68 0.98
CA TRP A 310 -15.73 9.90 1.54
C TRP A 310 -14.22 9.76 1.77
N VAL A 311 -13.49 10.83 1.53
CA VAL A 311 -12.20 11.05 2.18
C VAL A 311 -12.50 11.75 3.50
N ALA A 312 -12.35 11.02 4.60
CA ALA A 312 -12.71 11.48 5.94
C ALA A 312 -11.47 11.89 6.72
N GLY A 313 -11.57 13.01 7.44
CA GLY A 313 -10.49 13.57 8.25
C GLY A 313 -10.88 13.71 9.71
N TYR A 314 -9.95 13.39 10.60
CA TYR A 314 -10.04 13.59 12.04
C TYR A 314 -8.88 14.49 12.50
N GLU A 315 -9.20 15.70 12.96
CA GLU A 315 -8.22 16.64 13.53
C GLU A 315 -7.85 16.21 14.95
N ILE A 316 -6.58 15.85 15.16
CA ILE A 316 -6.11 15.18 16.37
C ILE A 316 -6.28 16.06 17.62
N ALA A 317 -5.98 17.35 17.52
CA ALA A 317 -6.02 18.27 18.65
C ALA A 317 -7.43 18.59 19.14
N THR A 318 -8.43 18.57 18.27
CA THR A 318 -9.79 19.05 18.56
C THR A 318 -10.86 17.98 18.47
N GLY A 319 -10.55 16.84 17.82
CA GLY A 319 -11.51 15.81 17.49
C GLY A 319 -12.49 16.20 16.37
N LYS A 320 -12.29 17.36 15.72
CA LYS A 320 -13.14 17.80 14.61
C LYS A 320 -13.04 16.86 13.43
N ARG A 321 -14.16 16.61 12.77
CA ARG A 321 -14.27 15.69 11.64
C ARG A 321 -14.71 16.43 10.39
N THR A 322 -14.04 16.14 9.27
CA THR A 322 -14.38 16.69 7.95
C THR A 322 -14.48 15.53 6.98
N TRP A 323 -15.61 15.44 6.25
CA TRP A 323 -15.85 14.41 5.27
C TRP A 323 -16.04 15.04 3.89
N TYR A 324 -15.18 14.70 2.94
CA TYR A 324 -15.29 15.13 1.55
C TYR A 324 -15.89 14.01 0.73
N HIS A 325 -17.08 14.22 0.17
CA HIS A 325 -17.76 13.25 -0.69
C HIS A 325 -16.97 13.03 -1.99
N VAL A 326 -16.80 11.77 -2.37
CA VAL A 326 -16.14 11.33 -3.60
C VAL A 326 -17.19 10.83 -4.57
N GLU A 327 -17.34 11.51 -5.70
CA GLU A 327 -18.25 11.09 -6.76
C GLU A 327 -17.89 9.68 -7.26
N ARG A 328 -18.92 8.88 -7.64
CA ARG A 328 -18.78 7.48 -8.02
C ARG A 328 -17.69 7.23 -9.07
N ASN A 329 -17.54 8.14 -10.02
CA ASN A 329 -16.56 8.06 -11.10
C ASN A 329 -15.11 8.44 -10.69
N ALA A 330 -14.88 8.71 -9.40
CA ALA A 330 -13.56 8.97 -8.85
C ALA A 330 -13.19 8.03 -7.70
N TRP A 331 -13.97 7.00 -7.43
CA TRP A 331 -13.71 6.04 -6.37
C TRP A 331 -12.36 5.36 -6.58
N SER A 332 -11.59 5.28 -5.51
CA SER A 332 -10.24 4.75 -5.48
C SER A 332 -10.03 3.84 -4.27
N VAL A 333 -9.08 2.92 -4.35
CA VAL A 333 -8.74 2.03 -3.24
C VAL A 333 -7.93 2.78 -2.20
N HIS A 334 -6.89 3.50 -2.63
CA HIS A 334 -6.07 4.31 -1.75
C HIS A 334 -6.13 5.78 -2.14
N PHE A 335 -5.97 6.61 -1.12
CA PHE A 335 -5.84 8.06 -1.26
C PHE A 335 -4.54 8.54 -0.61
N ASN A 336 -4.06 9.68 -1.03
CA ASN A 336 -2.94 10.37 -0.40
C ASN A 336 -3.20 11.89 -0.42
N SER A 337 -2.58 12.64 0.50
CA SER A 337 -2.71 14.09 0.55
C SER A 337 -1.43 14.78 0.11
N SER A 338 -1.58 15.93 -0.56
CA SER A 338 -0.43 16.77 -0.95
C SER A 338 0.32 17.28 0.28
N PRO A 339 1.63 17.61 0.16
CA PRO A 339 2.42 18.12 1.29
C PRO A 339 1.85 19.38 1.93
N ASP A 340 1.17 20.23 1.17
CA ASP A 340 0.52 21.45 1.67
C ASP A 340 -0.93 21.23 2.15
N GLY A 341 -1.43 19.99 2.08
CA GLY A 341 -2.76 19.59 2.54
C GLY A 341 -3.94 20.11 1.69
N LYS A 342 -3.68 20.67 0.50
CA LYS A 342 -4.72 21.29 -0.32
C LYS A 342 -5.33 20.35 -1.35
N LEU A 343 -4.65 19.27 -1.68
CA LEU A 343 -5.06 18.31 -2.69
C LEU A 343 -5.06 16.89 -2.12
N PHE A 344 -5.87 16.03 -2.72
CA PHE A 344 -5.73 14.59 -2.58
C PHE A 344 -5.41 13.95 -3.93
N ALA A 345 -4.99 12.71 -3.90
CA ALA A 345 -4.86 11.85 -5.05
C ALA A 345 -5.52 10.51 -4.77
N GLY A 346 -6.04 9.87 -5.82
CA GLY A 346 -6.63 8.54 -5.74
C GLY A 346 -6.01 7.61 -6.78
N ASP A 347 -5.81 6.34 -6.41
CA ASP A 347 -5.15 5.36 -7.28
C ASP A 347 -6.11 4.52 -8.12
N GLY A 348 -7.42 4.81 -8.07
CA GLY A 348 -8.44 4.06 -8.81
C GLY A 348 -8.71 2.67 -8.23
N GLY A 349 -9.17 1.77 -9.06
CA GLY A 349 -9.49 0.41 -8.69
C GLY A 349 -10.12 -0.36 -9.87
N ASP A 350 -10.36 -1.64 -9.69
CA ASP A 350 -11.18 -2.46 -10.58
C ASP A 350 -12.27 -3.22 -9.81
N ALA A 351 -13.04 -4.04 -10.51
CA ALA A 351 -14.21 -4.72 -9.96
C ALA A 351 -13.90 -5.69 -8.80
N GLU A 352 -12.65 -6.15 -8.67
CA GLU A 352 -12.21 -7.03 -7.60
C GLU A 352 -11.79 -6.27 -6.32
N MET A 353 -11.79 -4.94 -6.38
CA MET A 353 -11.34 -4.09 -5.28
C MET A 353 -12.53 -3.59 -4.44
N VAL A 354 -12.22 -3.09 -3.24
CA VAL A 354 -13.22 -2.55 -2.30
C VAL A 354 -13.91 -1.29 -2.82
N ALA A 355 -13.24 -0.57 -3.72
CA ALA A 355 -13.74 0.62 -4.38
C ALA A 355 -13.22 0.74 -5.81
N HIS A 356 -14.07 1.10 -6.74
CA HIS A 356 -13.70 1.35 -8.14
C HIS A 356 -14.73 2.26 -8.81
N ALA A 357 -14.29 3.00 -9.82
CA ALA A 357 -15.17 3.76 -10.71
C ALA A 357 -15.82 2.82 -11.76
N PRO A 358 -17.08 3.05 -12.15
CA PRO A 358 -17.76 2.22 -13.15
C PRO A 358 -17.35 2.54 -14.59
N ASP A 359 -16.73 3.69 -14.84
CA ASP A 359 -16.43 4.23 -16.18
C ASP A 359 -14.95 4.11 -16.59
N GLY A 360 -14.21 3.23 -15.98
CA GLY A 360 -12.83 2.94 -16.31
C GLY A 360 -11.88 3.02 -15.11
N LYS A 361 -10.60 2.81 -15.40
CA LYS A 361 -9.53 2.78 -14.41
C LYS A 361 -8.62 3.99 -14.60
N TRP A 362 -8.48 4.83 -13.58
CA TRP A 362 -7.78 6.10 -13.66
C TRP A 362 -6.99 6.39 -12.39
N LEU A 363 -5.90 7.11 -12.49
CA LEU A 363 -5.36 7.89 -11.37
C LEU A 363 -6.03 9.25 -11.36
N TYR A 364 -6.29 9.76 -10.15
CA TYR A 364 -7.02 11.01 -9.96
C TYR A 364 -6.20 12.04 -9.19
N LEU A 365 -6.31 13.31 -9.59
CA LEU A 365 -6.03 14.47 -8.75
C LEU A 365 -7.37 15.01 -8.22
N MET A 366 -7.42 15.30 -6.95
CA MET A 366 -8.66 15.62 -6.24
C MET A 366 -8.57 16.95 -5.52
N HIS A 367 -9.52 17.84 -5.80
CA HIS A 367 -9.62 19.18 -5.25
C HIS A 367 -10.74 19.22 -4.20
N PRO A 368 -10.42 19.15 -2.88
CA PRO A 368 -11.43 19.21 -1.84
C PRO A 368 -12.00 20.62 -1.73
N ARG A 369 -13.31 20.70 -1.57
CA ARG A 369 -14.04 21.95 -1.41
C ARG A 369 -15.05 21.81 -0.29
N GLY A 370 -14.98 22.69 0.73
CA GLY A 370 -16.00 22.79 1.76
C GLY A 370 -17.32 23.28 1.20
N ILE A 371 -18.42 22.80 1.77
CA ILE A 371 -19.75 23.32 1.45
C ILE A 371 -19.98 24.57 2.30
N PRO A 372 -20.18 25.78 1.70
CA PRO A 372 -20.39 26.99 2.47
C PRO A 372 -21.77 26.99 3.11
N ASP A 373 -21.85 27.42 4.36
CA ASP A 373 -23.10 27.71 5.01
C ASP A 373 -23.63 29.11 4.58
N VAL A 374 -24.33 29.14 3.47
CA VAL A 374 -24.88 30.39 2.89
C VAL A 374 -26.14 30.90 3.60
N ALA A 375 -26.74 30.06 4.43
CA ALA A 375 -27.96 30.41 5.17
C ALA A 375 -27.69 30.81 6.63
N GLY A 376 -26.48 30.57 7.15
CA GLY A 376 -26.10 30.82 8.54
C GLY A 376 -26.85 29.93 9.54
N ILE A 377 -27.30 28.75 9.09
CA ILE A 377 -28.08 27.82 9.92
C ILE A 377 -27.12 26.85 10.60
N HIS A 378 -26.98 26.95 11.91
CA HIS A 378 -26.17 26.07 12.72
C HIS A 378 -27.03 25.30 13.72
N ALA A 379 -26.76 24.01 13.85
CA ALA A 379 -27.29 23.23 14.98
C ALA A 379 -26.66 23.73 16.29
N PRO A 380 -27.33 23.59 17.45
CA PRO A 380 -26.78 24.02 18.75
C PRO A 380 -25.47 23.40 19.13
N ASP A 381 -25.13 22.20 18.57
CA ASP A 381 -23.93 21.40 18.81
C ASP A 381 -23.08 21.24 17.52
N SER A 382 -23.21 22.20 16.57
CA SER A 382 -22.60 22.12 15.24
C SER A 382 -21.06 21.96 15.26
N GLU A 383 -20.39 22.44 16.31
CA GLU A 383 -18.95 22.25 16.50
C GLU A 383 -18.52 20.79 16.68
N HIS A 384 -19.46 19.91 17.11
CA HIS A 384 -19.23 18.47 17.28
C HIS A 384 -19.70 17.65 16.07
N LEU A 385 -20.42 18.26 15.14
CA LEU A 385 -20.92 17.59 13.96
C LEU A 385 -19.83 17.50 12.88
N ILE A 386 -20.08 16.60 11.91
CA ILE A 386 -19.20 16.43 10.75
C ILE A 386 -19.32 17.63 9.83
N ARG A 387 -18.19 18.19 9.41
CA ARG A 387 -18.13 19.24 8.38
C ARG A 387 -18.17 18.57 7.00
N PRO A 388 -19.24 18.80 6.22
CA PRO A 388 -19.34 18.22 4.90
C PRO A 388 -18.53 19.00 3.87
N GLY A 389 -18.00 18.29 2.89
CA GLY A 389 -17.37 18.83 1.71
C GLY A 389 -17.57 17.92 0.52
N VAL A 390 -17.05 18.32 -0.63
CA VAL A 390 -17.06 17.56 -1.88
C VAL A 390 -15.67 17.56 -2.50
N ILE A 391 -15.40 16.58 -3.34
CA ILE A 391 -14.18 16.48 -4.13
C ILE A 391 -14.51 16.68 -5.59
N ASP A 392 -13.84 17.65 -6.23
CA ASP A 392 -13.81 17.79 -7.68
C ASP A 392 -12.57 17.01 -8.19
N ALA A 393 -12.79 15.94 -8.96
CA ALA A 393 -11.73 15.03 -9.38
C ALA A 393 -11.33 15.24 -10.84
N GLU A 394 -10.02 15.30 -11.10
CA GLU A 394 -9.42 15.32 -12.43
C GLU A 394 -8.71 13.98 -12.71
N ARG A 395 -8.86 13.42 -13.90
CA ARG A 395 -8.14 12.21 -14.34
C ARG A 395 -6.73 12.56 -14.74
N LEU A 396 -5.75 11.81 -14.23
CA LEU A 396 -4.32 12.03 -14.49
C LEU A 396 -3.73 11.01 -15.46
N VAL A 397 -4.05 9.73 -15.31
CA VAL A 397 -3.48 8.64 -16.11
C VAL A 397 -4.55 7.61 -16.42
N ASN A 398 -4.63 7.18 -17.66
CA ASN A 398 -5.45 6.04 -18.07
C ASN A 398 -4.77 4.74 -17.61
N MET A 399 -5.42 4.03 -16.68
CA MET A 399 -4.95 2.79 -16.08
C MET A 399 -5.59 1.54 -16.69
N SER A 400 -6.18 1.62 -17.88
CA SER A 400 -6.86 0.50 -18.53
C SER A 400 -5.94 -0.72 -18.76
N GLY A 401 -4.66 -0.49 -19.03
CA GLY A 401 -3.64 -1.53 -19.15
C GLY A 401 -3.08 -2.06 -17.84
N HIS A 402 -3.51 -1.52 -16.69
CA HIS A 402 -3.02 -1.92 -15.37
C HIS A 402 -3.87 -3.06 -14.78
N ASP A 403 -3.20 -4.05 -14.20
CA ASP A 403 -3.80 -5.13 -13.42
C ASP A 403 -3.74 -4.78 -11.93
N TYR A 404 -4.88 -4.51 -11.31
CA TYR A 404 -5.00 -4.07 -9.92
C TYR A 404 -4.73 -5.15 -8.86
N ARG A 405 -4.33 -6.37 -9.24
CA ARG A 405 -3.65 -7.29 -8.32
C ARG A 405 -2.33 -6.70 -7.82
N LEU A 406 -1.78 -5.73 -8.52
CA LEU A 406 -0.76 -4.80 -8.07
C LEU A 406 -1.43 -3.45 -7.79
N GLU A 407 -1.53 -3.05 -6.52
CA GLU A 407 -2.07 -1.74 -6.16
C GLU A 407 -1.11 -0.61 -6.55
N PRO A 408 -1.57 0.47 -7.21
CA PRO A 408 -0.68 1.54 -7.67
C PRO A 408 0.01 2.34 -6.56
N ASN A 409 -0.65 2.53 -5.41
CA ASN A 409 -0.11 3.21 -4.23
C ASN A 409 0.44 4.60 -4.53
N VAL A 410 -0.44 5.50 -4.92
CA VAL A 410 -0.09 6.89 -5.27
C VAL A 410 0.52 7.66 -4.10
N ASN A 411 1.54 8.48 -4.39
CA ASN A 411 2.21 9.31 -3.40
C ASN A 411 2.71 10.62 -4.03
N PHE A 412 2.39 11.77 -3.43
CA PHE A 412 2.89 13.05 -3.90
C PHE A 412 4.40 13.18 -3.70
N THR A 413 5.08 13.83 -4.65
CA THR A 413 6.45 14.29 -4.43
C THR A 413 6.48 15.41 -3.38
N PRO A 414 7.59 15.59 -2.63
CA PRO A 414 7.69 16.62 -1.60
C PRO A 414 7.47 18.05 -2.09
N ASP A 415 7.71 18.34 -3.37
CA ASP A 415 7.43 19.62 -3.99
C ASP A 415 5.97 19.78 -4.48
N GLY A 416 5.15 18.73 -4.33
CA GLY A 416 3.74 18.71 -4.72
C GLY A 416 3.48 18.80 -6.22
N LYS A 417 4.49 18.57 -7.08
CA LYS A 417 4.34 18.73 -8.55
C LYS A 417 4.07 17.44 -9.30
N TRP A 418 4.40 16.31 -8.70
CA TRP A 418 4.27 14.99 -9.30
C TRP A 418 3.56 14.05 -8.38
N LEU A 419 2.94 13.02 -8.97
CA LEU A 419 2.38 11.88 -8.27
C LEU A 419 3.13 10.63 -8.70
N VAL A 420 3.82 9.98 -7.75
CA VAL A 420 4.52 8.71 -7.97
C VAL A 420 3.55 7.56 -7.77
N PHE A 421 3.66 6.54 -8.62
CA PHE A 421 2.87 5.31 -8.53
C PHE A 421 3.64 4.13 -9.13
N ARG A 422 3.22 2.92 -8.79
CA ARG A 422 3.73 1.70 -9.43
C ARG A 422 2.67 1.11 -10.36
N SER A 423 3.11 0.51 -11.45
CA SER A 423 2.19 -0.09 -12.42
C SER A 423 2.85 -1.21 -13.22
N ASN A 424 2.04 -2.15 -13.67
CA ASN A 424 2.39 -3.22 -14.59
C ASN A 424 1.79 -3.00 -16.01
N MET A 425 1.32 -1.79 -16.30
CA MET A 425 0.63 -1.46 -17.56
C MET A 425 1.44 -1.74 -18.83
N HIS A 426 2.76 -1.88 -18.72
CA HIS A 426 3.67 -2.20 -19.82
C HIS A 426 4.31 -3.59 -19.67
N GLY A 427 3.62 -4.53 -18.99
CA GLY A 427 4.02 -5.94 -18.89
C GLY A 427 4.73 -6.32 -17.59
N GLY A 428 5.62 -5.52 -17.05
CA GLY A 428 6.29 -5.75 -15.78
C GLY A 428 6.05 -4.62 -14.78
N GLN A 429 6.13 -4.89 -13.50
CA GLN A 429 5.99 -3.86 -12.48
C GLN A 429 7.12 -2.85 -12.57
N GLN A 430 6.78 -1.57 -12.70
CA GLN A 430 7.69 -0.43 -12.77
C GLN A 430 7.18 0.72 -11.89
N VAL A 431 8.06 1.66 -11.59
CA VAL A 431 7.72 2.91 -10.89
C VAL A 431 7.61 4.04 -11.90
N TYR A 432 6.53 4.79 -11.82
CA TYR A 432 6.22 5.92 -12.70
C TYR A 432 5.95 7.17 -11.88
N ALA A 433 5.97 8.31 -12.55
CA ALA A 433 5.44 9.57 -12.02
C ALA A 433 4.60 10.28 -13.09
N VAL A 434 3.52 10.92 -12.67
CA VAL A 434 2.71 11.80 -13.52
C VAL A 434 2.85 13.25 -13.04
N GLU A 435 3.06 14.16 -13.98
CA GLU A 435 3.11 15.61 -13.71
C GLU A 435 1.69 16.14 -13.49
N LEU A 436 1.48 16.87 -12.38
CA LEU A 436 0.16 17.41 -12.06
C LEU A 436 -0.25 18.58 -12.95
N ALA A 437 0.73 19.39 -13.37
CA ALA A 437 0.50 20.42 -14.37
C ALA A 437 0.51 19.82 -15.78
N LYS A 438 -0.48 20.17 -16.60
CA LYS A 438 -0.42 19.80 -18.02
C LYS A 438 0.68 20.61 -18.72
N PRO A 439 1.45 19.99 -19.64
CA PRO A 439 2.35 20.74 -20.49
C PRO A 439 1.60 21.87 -21.20
N ALA A 440 2.23 23.04 -21.30
CA ALA A 440 1.68 24.10 -22.15
C ALA A 440 1.46 23.54 -23.56
N SER A 441 0.24 23.61 -24.06
CA SER A 441 -0.06 23.24 -25.45
C SER A 441 0.91 24.01 -26.32
N ALA A 442 1.71 23.30 -27.12
CA ALA A 442 2.48 23.93 -28.18
C ALA A 442 1.47 24.65 -29.10
N GLN A 443 1.46 25.98 -29.05
CA GLN A 443 0.66 26.81 -29.94
C GLN A 443 1.22 26.71 -31.35
#